data_dc3d8d0d7923fd9a6ce6084d95a62125
#
_entry.id   dc3d8d0d7923fd9a6ce6084d95a62125
#
_cell.length_a   1.000
_cell.length_b   1.000
_cell.length_c   1.000
_cell.angle_alpha   90.00
_cell.angle_beta   90.00
_cell.angle_gamma   90.00
#
_symmetry.space_group_name_H-M   'P 1'
#
loop_
_entity.id
_entity.type
_entity.pdbx_description
1 polymer ?
#
loop_
_entity_poly.entity_id
_entity_poly.type
_entity_poly.pdbx_seq_one_letter_code
_entity_poly.pdbx_strand_id
1 'polypeptide(L)'
;MAERPARKAPMTHVGRVVRTERLTPHMQRVVLGGDGLSVFSADEWTDHYVKILFTPPGVSYPEPFDVQQVRADFPRDQWPVPRTYSVRAWDPKVRELSLDFVIHGDAGIAGPWAARVQPGEEVRILGPGGAYAPSPEADWHLLAGDESALPAIAASLEALPPGATVHAFIEVTGPEEEQQIATDAEVVWLHRGDRPVGEALLDAVRALEFPAGRCQAFVHGEAGFVKELRRVLRVEHQMPREDLSISGYWRLGHNEDGWQASKPEWNAQVEAEQETAA
;
A
#
# COMPACT_ATOMS: atom_id res chain seq x y z
N MET A 1 -24.42 -16.91 8.35
CA MET A 1 -23.74 -15.91 7.48
C MET A 1 -23.90 -14.56 8.15
N ALA A 2 -22.84 -14.03 8.78
CA ALA A 2 -22.89 -12.69 9.34
C ALA A 2 -22.85 -11.69 8.17
N GLU A 3 -23.84 -10.80 8.10
CA GLU A 3 -23.84 -9.69 7.14
C GLU A 3 -22.59 -8.84 7.35
N ARG A 4 -21.77 -8.73 6.30
CA ARG A 4 -20.68 -7.73 6.30
C ARG A 4 -21.31 -6.34 6.47
N PRO A 5 -20.88 -5.56 7.47
CA PRO A 5 -21.37 -4.20 7.63
C PRO A 5 -21.19 -3.43 6.34
N ALA A 6 -22.22 -2.69 5.92
CA ALA A 6 -22.17 -1.87 4.73
C ALA A 6 -20.96 -0.91 4.82
N ARG A 7 -20.02 -1.01 3.87
CA ARG A 7 -18.89 -0.09 3.80
C ARG A 7 -19.42 1.34 3.72
N LYS A 8 -19.09 2.16 4.71
CA LYS A 8 -19.37 3.60 4.63
C LYS A 8 -18.71 4.15 3.37
N ALA A 9 -19.42 5.03 2.66
CA ALA A 9 -18.83 5.72 1.51
C ALA A 9 -17.54 6.42 1.96
N PRO A 10 -16.44 6.31 1.19
CA PRO A 10 -15.20 6.96 1.57
C PRO A 10 -15.39 8.47 1.62
N MET A 11 -14.96 9.08 2.73
CA MET A 11 -15.02 10.53 2.90
C MET A 11 -13.94 11.22 2.09
N THR A 12 -14.27 12.41 1.58
CA THR A 12 -13.30 13.31 0.97
C THR A 12 -12.69 14.20 2.05
N HIS A 13 -11.39 14.32 2.05
CA HIS A 13 -10.65 15.23 2.91
C HIS A 13 -9.78 16.14 2.03
N VAL A 14 -9.54 17.36 2.51
CA VAL A 14 -8.64 18.31 1.87
C VAL A 14 -7.47 18.54 2.81
N GLY A 15 -6.33 17.94 2.51
CA GLY A 15 -5.06 18.18 3.21
C GLY A 15 -4.29 19.31 2.53
N ARG A 16 -3.34 19.87 3.24
CA ARG A 16 -2.35 20.81 2.70
C ARG A 16 -0.95 20.23 2.91
N VAL A 17 -0.11 20.28 1.90
CA VAL A 17 1.28 19.84 2.04
C VAL A 17 1.97 20.69 3.10
N VAL A 18 2.47 20.04 4.15
CA VAL A 18 3.22 20.68 5.24
C VAL A 18 4.71 20.69 4.92
N ARG A 19 5.22 19.52 4.47
CA ARG A 19 6.62 19.33 4.08
C ARG A 19 6.77 18.14 3.15
N THR A 20 7.89 18.11 2.50
CA THR A 20 8.35 16.96 1.69
C THR A 20 9.74 16.57 2.14
N GLU A 21 10.06 15.27 2.03
CA GLU A 21 11.34 14.73 2.43
C GLU A 21 11.78 13.65 1.45
N ARG A 22 13.01 13.74 0.94
CA ARG A 22 13.62 12.68 0.15
C ARG A 22 14.20 11.64 1.11
N LEU A 23 13.56 10.48 1.23
CA LEU A 23 13.98 9.41 2.15
C LEU A 23 15.17 8.64 1.58
N THR A 24 15.09 8.29 0.30
CA THR A 24 16.09 7.53 -0.45
C THR A 24 16.14 8.06 -1.88
N PRO A 25 17.07 7.65 -2.74
CA PRO A 25 17.10 8.10 -4.14
C PRO A 25 15.76 7.96 -4.89
N HIS A 26 14.97 6.92 -4.56
CA HIS A 26 13.70 6.66 -5.23
C HIS A 26 12.47 6.68 -4.33
N MET A 27 12.58 7.19 -3.08
CA MET A 27 11.43 7.33 -2.19
C MET A 27 11.30 8.77 -1.68
N GLN A 28 10.12 9.34 -1.90
CA GLN A 28 9.75 10.69 -1.47
C GLN A 28 8.59 10.62 -0.49
N ARG A 29 8.75 11.20 0.70
CA ARG A 29 7.66 11.43 1.65
C ARG A 29 7.00 12.77 1.40
N VAL A 30 5.68 12.78 1.39
CA VAL A 30 4.84 13.98 1.42
C VAL A 30 4.00 13.94 2.68
N VAL A 31 4.08 14.97 3.49
CA VAL A 31 3.30 15.09 4.71
C VAL A 31 2.19 16.11 4.50
N LEU A 32 0.96 15.66 4.68
CA LEU A 32 -0.25 16.47 4.60
C LEU A 32 -0.71 16.85 6.00
N GLY A 33 -1.27 18.03 6.17
CA GLY A 33 -1.83 18.51 7.42
C GLY A 33 -3.00 19.47 7.18
N GLY A 34 -3.43 20.13 8.26
CA GLY A 34 -4.44 21.19 8.22
C GLY A 34 -5.82 20.74 8.68
N ASP A 35 -6.71 21.73 8.80
CA ASP A 35 -8.06 21.55 9.39
C ASP A 35 -8.97 20.62 8.56
N GLY A 36 -8.72 20.47 7.27
CA GLY A 36 -9.43 19.51 6.42
C GLY A 36 -9.20 18.05 6.77
N LEU A 37 -8.21 17.74 7.61
CA LEU A 37 -7.94 16.40 8.17
C LEU A 37 -8.52 16.22 9.58
N SER A 38 -9.30 17.17 10.11
CA SER A 38 -9.82 17.12 11.51
C SER A 38 -10.70 15.91 11.83
N VAL A 39 -11.32 15.30 10.82
CA VAL A 39 -12.16 14.10 10.94
C VAL A 39 -11.51 12.86 10.30
N PHE A 40 -10.27 12.96 9.84
CA PHE A 40 -9.50 11.84 9.36
C PHE A 40 -9.05 10.97 10.54
N SER A 41 -9.12 9.64 10.41
CA SER A 41 -8.61 8.68 11.38
C SER A 41 -8.08 7.46 10.65
N ALA A 42 -6.91 6.99 11.06
CA ALA A 42 -6.22 5.83 10.52
C ALA A 42 -5.60 4.99 11.65
N ASP A 43 -6.40 4.66 12.67
CA ASP A 43 -5.94 4.08 13.92
C ASP A 43 -6.19 2.56 14.01
N GLU A 44 -7.04 1.98 13.14
CA GLU A 44 -7.50 0.60 13.27
C GLU A 44 -6.59 -0.40 12.52
N TRP A 45 -6.04 0.02 11.37
CA TRP A 45 -5.29 -0.86 10.48
C TRP A 45 -3.88 -0.32 10.21
N THR A 46 -2.94 -1.21 9.96
CA THR A 46 -1.56 -0.82 9.58
C THR A 46 -1.39 -0.69 8.07
N ASP A 47 -2.30 -1.29 7.31
CA ASP A 47 -2.37 -1.17 5.84
C ASP A 47 -3.32 -0.07 5.36
N HIS A 48 -3.62 0.92 6.20
CA HIS A 48 -4.45 2.05 5.77
C HIS A 48 -3.93 2.65 4.46
N TYR A 49 -4.86 2.99 3.58
CA TYR A 49 -4.56 3.67 2.34
C TYR A 49 -5.54 4.81 2.07
N VAL A 50 -5.09 5.77 1.30
CA VAL A 50 -5.91 6.86 0.74
C VAL A 50 -5.82 6.85 -0.77
N LYS A 51 -6.83 7.44 -1.42
CA LYS A 51 -6.79 7.74 -2.86
C LYS A 51 -6.60 9.22 -3.03
N ILE A 52 -5.46 9.63 -3.53
CA ILE A 52 -5.19 11.00 -3.92
C ILE A 52 -5.95 11.27 -5.21
N LEU A 53 -6.66 12.39 -5.27
CA LEU A 53 -7.48 12.80 -6.39
C LEU A 53 -6.76 13.87 -7.21
N PHE A 54 -6.24 13.51 -8.36
CA PHE A 54 -5.59 14.43 -9.28
C PHE A 54 -6.62 15.03 -10.22
N THR A 55 -6.66 16.37 -10.31
CA THR A 55 -7.51 17.06 -11.25
C THR A 55 -6.90 17.02 -12.65
N PRO A 56 -7.64 16.59 -13.69
CA PRO A 56 -7.16 16.63 -15.05
C PRO A 56 -6.79 18.05 -15.50
N PRO A 57 -5.81 18.23 -16.40
CA PRO A 57 -5.42 19.54 -16.90
C PRO A 57 -6.63 20.32 -17.48
N GLY A 58 -6.73 21.60 -17.12
CA GLY A 58 -7.79 22.49 -17.61
C GLY A 58 -9.17 22.28 -16.99
N VAL A 59 -9.31 21.37 -16.03
CA VAL A 59 -10.56 21.15 -15.29
C VAL A 59 -10.55 21.91 -13.97
N SER A 60 -11.69 22.46 -13.59
CA SER A 60 -11.92 23.05 -12.26
C SER A 60 -13.24 22.51 -11.70
N TYR A 61 -13.25 22.20 -10.43
CA TYR A 61 -14.44 21.70 -9.75
C TYR A 61 -15.05 22.79 -8.83
N PRO A 62 -16.38 22.75 -8.60
CA PRO A 62 -17.03 23.63 -7.64
C PRO A 62 -16.57 23.33 -6.21
N GLU A 63 -16.63 24.36 -5.36
CA GLU A 63 -16.44 24.23 -3.92
C GLU A 63 -17.78 24.41 -3.17
N PRO A 64 -18.02 23.66 -2.08
CA PRO A 64 -17.17 22.62 -1.53
C PRO A 64 -17.07 21.41 -2.48
N PHE A 65 -15.87 20.81 -2.59
CA PHE A 65 -15.62 19.69 -3.47
C PHE A 65 -16.37 18.44 -2.97
N ASP A 66 -17.18 17.86 -3.85
CA ASP A 66 -17.84 16.56 -3.65
C ASP A 66 -17.60 15.67 -4.87
N VAL A 67 -16.90 14.56 -4.67
CA VAL A 67 -16.57 13.62 -5.74
C VAL A 67 -17.81 12.98 -6.37
N GLN A 68 -18.90 12.79 -5.62
CA GLN A 68 -20.13 12.22 -6.15
C GLN A 68 -20.83 13.24 -7.07
N GLN A 69 -20.88 14.50 -6.63
CA GLN A 69 -21.42 15.59 -7.45
C GLN A 69 -20.59 15.78 -8.73
N VAL A 70 -19.25 15.77 -8.61
CA VAL A 70 -18.39 15.86 -9.80
C VAL A 70 -18.66 14.72 -10.78
N ARG A 71 -18.85 13.49 -10.30
CA ARG A 71 -19.17 12.35 -11.17
C ARG A 71 -20.54 12.42 -11.81
N ALA A 72 -21.49 13.12 -11.18
CA ALA A 72 -22.83 13.35 -11.73
C ALA A 72 -22.84 14.46 -12.79
N ASP A 73 -22.07 15.53 -12.58
CA ASP A 73 -22.16 16.76 -13.36
C ASP A 73 -21.12 16.85 -14.48
N PHE A 74 -19.99 16.14 -14.36
CA PHE A 74 -18.88 16.21 -15.32
C PHE A 74 -18.78 14.95 -16.17
N PRO A 75 -18.36 15.06 -17.43
CA PRO A 75 -18.06 13.90 -18.27
C PRO A 75 -16.88 13.10 -17.70
N ARG A 76 -16.82 11.80 -18.03
CA ARG A 76 -15.90 10.86 -17.40
C ARG A 76 -14.41 11.21 -17.58
N ASP A 77 -14.05 11.81 -18.69
CA ASP A 77 -12.67 12.26 -18.99
C ASP A 77 -12.24 13.48 -18.18
N GLN A 78 -13.19 14.13 -17.51
CA GLN A 78 -12.94 15.24 -16.58
C GLN A 78 -13.03 14.83 -15.11
N TRP A 79 -13.25 13.56 -14.80
CA TRP A 79 -13.27 13.11 -13.42
C TRP A 79 -11.89 13.16 -12.77
N PRO A 80 -11.82 13.36 -11.43
CA PRO A 80 -10.55 13.26 -10.73
C PRO A 80 -9.93 11.89 -10.92
N VAL A 81 -8.64 11.86 -11.21
CA VAL A 81 -7.87 10.62 -11.40
C VAL A 81 -7.35 10.15 -10.05
N PRO A 82 -7.84 9.03 -9.52
CA PRO A 82 -7.40 8.52 -8.23
C PRO A 82 -6.06 7.79 -8.34
N ARG A 83 -5.18 7.97 -7.35
CA ARG A 83 -3.97 7.18 -7.15
C ARG A 83 -3.90 6.71 -5.70
N THR A 84 -3.70 5.42 -5.50
CA THR A 84 -3.78 4.78 -4.19
C THR A 84 -2.40 4.74 -3.55
N TYR A 85 -2.32 5.22 -2.30
CA TYR A 85 -1.10 5.22 -1.50
C TYR A 85 -1.37 4.75 -0.09
N SER A 86 -0.48 3.90 0.43
CA SER A 86 -0.51 3.47 1.82
C SER A 86 -0.24 4.65 2.75
N VAL A 87 -0.96 4.70 3.87
CA VAL A 87 -0.65 5.62 4.96
C VAL A 87 0.58 5.10 5.68
N ARG A 88 1.68 5.82 5.58
CA ARG A 88 2.92 5.47 6.30
C ARG A 88 2.79 5.78 7.79
N ALA A 89 2.19 6.92 8.11
CA ALA A 89 1.90 7.31 9.49
C ALA A 89 0.77 8.33 9.54
N TRP A 90 0.02 8.29 10.64
CA TRP A 90 -0.95 9.30 11.01
C TRP A 90 -0.70 9.76 12.44
N ASP A 91 -0.48 11.06 12.62
CA ASP A 91 -0.41 11.67 13.94
C ASP A 91 -1.67 12.50 14.22
N PRO A 92 -2.60 11.99 15.04
CA PRO A 92 -3.85 12.69 15.33
C PRO A 92 -3.66 13.95 16.18
N LYS A 93 -2.53 14.09 16.91
CA LYS A 93 -2.27 15.25 17.77
C LYS A 93 -1.96 16.50 16.97
N VAL A 94 -1.14 16.34 15.93
CA VAL A 94 -0.77 17.43 15.01
C VAL A 94 -1.53 17.37 13.70
N ARG A 95 -2.35 16.33 13.50
CA ARG A 95 -3.12 16.05 12.27
C ARG A 95 -2.24 15.98 11.03
N GLU A 96 -1.15 15.24 11.14
CA GLU A 96 -0.23 15.02 10.04
C GLU A 96 -0.37 13.60 9.48
N LEU A 97 -0.56 13.51 8.17
CA LEU A 97 -0.66 12.30 7.38
C LEU A 97 0.58 12.17 6.49
N SER A 98 1.37 11.13 6.72
CA SER A 98 2.56 10.83 5.94
C SER A 98 2.25 9.80 4.86
N LEU A 99 2.61 10.11 3.62
CA LEU A 99 2.49 9.25 2.45
C LEU A 99 3.86 9.15 1.77
N ASP A 100 4.30 7.92 1.45
CA ASP A 100 5.56 7.68 0.78
C ASP A 100 5.32 7.28 -0.68
N PHE A 101 6.05 7.90 -1.59
CA PHE A 101 5.91 7.78 -3.02
C PHE A 101 7.15 7.19 -3.65
N VAL A 102 7.00 6.11 -4.39
CA VAL A 102 8.08 5.61 -5.25
C VAL A 102 8.23 6.56 -6.45
N ILE A 103 9.45 7.05 -6.66
CA ILE A 103 9.81 7.94 -7.76
C ILE A 103 10.59 7.16 -8.80
N HIS A 104 10.00 6.96 -9.96
CA HIS A 104 10.59 6.24 -11.09
C HIS A 104 10.48 7.05 -12.39
N GLY A 105 11.31 8.06 -12.51
CA GLY A 105 11.29 8.96 -13.68
C GLY A 105 10.03 9.83 -13.78
N ASP A 106 9.71 10.27 -14.99
CA ASP A 106 8.60 11.19 -15.27
C ASP A 106 7.31 10.50 -15.73
N ALA A 107 7.25 9.16 -15.66
CA ALA A 107 6.06 8.41 -16.06
C ALA A 107 4.97 8.44 -14.99
N GLY A 108 3.70 8.46 -15.43
CA GLY A 108 2.55 8.48 -14.53
C GLY A 108 2.19 9.87 -14.02
N ILE A 109 1.42 9.94 -12.93
CA ILE A 109 0.88 11.19 -12.39
C ILE A 109 1.46 11.48 -11.00
N ALA A 110 1.37 10.51 -10.10
CA ALA A 110 1.64 10.75 -8.68
C ALA A 110 3.12 10.85 -8.34
N GLY A 111 4.00 10.01 -8.93
CA GLY A 111 5.45 10.10 -8.73
C GLY A 111 6.02 11.46 -9.16
N PRO A 112 5.80 11.89 -10.42
CA PRO A 112 6.21 13.22 -10.87
C PRO A 112 5.62 14.38 -10.07
N TRP A 113 4.38 14.24 -9.57
CA TRP A 113 3.78 15.22 -8.68
C TRP A 113 4.52 15.25 -7.32
N ALA A 114 4.70 14.11 -6.67
CA ALA A 114 5.37 14.03 -5.38
C ALA A 114 6.81 14.57 -5.40
N ALA A 115 7.49 14.41 -6.54
CA ALA A 115 8.85 14.93 -6.73
C ALA A 115 8.92 16.48 -6.81
N ARG A 116 7.78 17.15 -7.10
CA ARG A 116 7.73 18.60 -7.36
C ARG A 116 6.83 19.39 -6.41
N VAL A 117 5.91 18.71 -5.73
CA VAL A 117 4.93 19.36 -4.87
C VAL A 117 5.61 20.20 -3.78
N GLN A 118 5.04 21.36 -3.49
CA GLN A 118 5.59 22.32 -2.54
C GLN A 118 4.69 22.45 -1.29
N PRO A 119 5.27 22.80 -0.14
CA PRO A 119 4.50 23.17 1.02
C PRO A 119 3.46 24.25 0.70
N GLY A 120 2.24 24.09 1.23
CA GLY A 120 1.12 24.98 0.99
C GLY A 120 0.14 24.50 -0.09
N GLU A 121 0.52 23.58 -0.98
CA GLU A 121 -0.38 23.05 -1.99
C GLU A 121 -1.50 22.19 -1.36
N GLU A 122 -2.70 22.31 -1.91
CA GLU A 122 -3.87 21.54 -1.47
C GLU A 122 -3.93 20.18 -2.17
N VAL A 123 -4.29 19.16 -1.40
CA VAL A 123 -4.39 17.77 -1.85
C VAL A 123 -5.73 17.20 -1.42
N ARG A 124 -6.52 16.74 -2.37
CA ARG A 124 -7.78 16.05 -2.08
C ARG A 124 -7.56 14.57 -1.99
N ILE A 125 -8.04 13.95 -0.92
CA ILE A 125 -7.92 12.52 -0.69
C ILE A 125 -9.27 11.90 -0.35
N LEU A 126 -9.47 10.65 -0.76
CA LEU A 126 -10.57 9.79 -0.31
C LEU A 126 -10.01 8.72 0.62
N GLY A 127 -10.72 8.44 1.68
CA GLY A 127 -10.34 7.37 2.59
C GLY A 127 -10.55 7.72 4.07
N PRO A 128 -9.83 7.03 4.98
CA PRO A 128 -8.97 5.89 4.67
C PRO A 128 -9.74 4.62 4.36
N GLY A 129 -9.09 3.69 3.64
CA GLY A 129 -9.43 2.27 3.61
C GLY A 129 -8.35 1.49 4.34
N GLY A 130 -8.59 0.22 4.65
CA GLY A 130 -7.66 -0.68 5.30
C GLY A 130 -8.37 -1.98 5.67
N ALA A 131 -7.63 -3.03 6.00
CA ALA A 131 -8.19 -4.31 6.38
C ALA A 131 -7.21 -5.21 7.16
N TYR A 132 -5.95 -4.84 7.30
CA TYR A 132 -4.92 -5.63 7.96
C TYR A 132 -4.30 -4.86 9.12
N ALA A 133 -4.15 -5.59 10.23
CA ALA A 133 -3.25 -5.26 11.32
C ALA A 133 -2.64 -6.57 11.84
N PRO A 134 -1.40 -6.57 12.37
CA PRO A 134 -0.83 -7.73 13.01
C PRO A 134 -1.74 -8.25 14.15
N SER A 135 -2.12 -9.53 14.07
CA SER A 135 -2.98 -10.16 15.07
C SER A 135 -2.15 -10.63 16.28
N PRO A 136 -2.55 -10.29 17.50
CA PRO A 136 -1.91 -10.83 18.69
C PRO A 136 -2.14 -12.35 18.88
N GLU A 137 -3.06 -12.95 18.11
CA GLU A 137 -3.35 -14.38 18.15
C GLU A 137 -2.46 -15.21 17.22
N ALA A 138 -1.64 -14.54 16.36
CA ALA A 138 -0.68 -15.23 15.52
C ALA A 138 0.56 -15.61 16.34
N ASP A 139 1.07 -16.83 16.13
CA ASP A 139 2.31 -17.27 16.77
C ASP A 139 3.53 -16.58 16.13
N TRP A 140 3.39 -16.26 14.84
CA TRP A 140 4.41 -15.53 14.10
C TRP A 140 3.84 -14.80 12.87
N HIS A 141 4.61 -13.85 12.33
CA HIS A 141 4.22 -13.03 11.20
C HIS A 141 5.19 -13.15 10.04
N LEU A 142 4.67 -13.14 8.83
CA LEU A 142 5.43 -12.98 7.59
C LEU A 142 5.03 -11.68 6.90
N LEU A 143 5.95 -10.74 6.76
CA LEU A 143 5.75 -9.49 6.05
C LEU A 143 6.68 -9.47 4.83
N ALA A 144 6.14 -9.43 3.62
CA ALA A 144 6.94 -9.48 2.40
C ALA A 144 6.41 -8.53 1.33
N GLY A 145 7.30 -7.78 0.70
CA GLY A 145 6.91 -6.87 -0.37
C GLY A 145 8.06 -6.07 -0.98
N ASP A 146 7.72 -5.35 -2.04
CA ASP A 146 8.62 -4.42 -2.70
C ASP A 146 8.51 -2.98 -2.14
N GLU A 147 9.17 -2.04 -2.79
CA GLU A 147 9.17 -0.61 -2.42
C GLU A 147 7.75 -0.04 -2.28
N SER A 148 6.78 -0.52 -3.06
CA SER A 148 5.39 -0.05 -3.01
C SER A 148 4.64 -0.49 -1.76
N ALA A 149 5.03 -1.64 -1.19
CA ALA A 149 4.45 -2.19 0.04
C ALA A 149 5.20 -1.75 1.31
N LEU A 150 6.44 -1.25 1.16
CA LEU A 150 7.29 -0.83 2.29
C LEU A 150 6.58 0.07 3.30
N PRO A 151 5.78 1.11 2.91
CA PRO A 151 5.11 1.96 3.90
C PRO A 151 4.15 1.19 4.82
N ALA A 152 3.39 0.23 4.29
CA ALA A 152 2.46 -0.60 5.07
C ALA A 152 3.20 -1.66 5.90
N ILE A 153 4.28 -2.25 5.37
CA ILE A 153 5.14 -3.18 6.09
C ILE A 153 5.80 -2.46 7.28
N ALA A 154 6.33 -1.26 7.07
CA ALA A 154 6.94 -0.47 8.14
C ALA A 154 5.93 -0.13 9.24
N ALA A 155 4.72 0.33 8.87
CA ALA A 155 3.65 0.58 9.84
C ALA A 155 3.25 -0.68 10.61
N SER A 156 3.26 -1.85 9.96
CA SER A 156 2.97 -3.14 10.59
C SER A 156 4.06 -3.56 11.57
N LEU A 157 5.33 -3.41 11.19
CA LEU A 157 6.48 -3.70 12.06
C LEU A 157 6.48 -2.82 13.32
N GLU A 158 6.18 -1.53 13.17
CA GLU A 158 6.11 -0.57 14.27
C GLU A 158 4.92 -0.83 15.22
N ALA A 159 3.87 -1.51 14.73
CA ALA A 159 2.69 -1.87 15.52
C ALA A 159 2.81 -3.22 16.24
N LEU A 160 3.79 -4.05 15.88
CA LEU A 160 4.01 -5.33 16.54
C LEU A 160 4.42 -5.14 18.01
N PRO A 161 3.91 -5.99 18.92
CA PRO A 161 4.37 -5.96 20.30
C PRO A 161 5.85 -6.37 20.41
N PRO A 162 6.59 -5.86 21.42
CA PRO A 162 7.96 -6.28 21.65
C PRO A 162 8.08 -7.80 21.79
N GLY A 163 9.06 -8.38 21.10
CA GLY A 163 9.31 -9.82 21.11
C GLY A 163 8.40 -10.67 20.23
N ALA A 164 7.56 -10.06 19.40
CA ALA A 164 6.80 -10.80 18.38
C ALA A 164 7.76 -11.50 17.41
N THR A 165 7.48 -12.76 17.09
CA THR A 165 8.22 -13.49 16.07
C THR A 165 7.78 -13.00 14.71
N VAL A 166 8.69 -12.43 13.93
CA VAL A 166 8.39 -11.91 12.59
C VAL A 166 9.55 -12.18 11.63
N HIS A 167 9.19 -12.56 10.41
CA HIS A 167 10.10 -12.62 9.26
C HIS A 167 9.67 -11.52 8.28
N ALA A 168 10.50 -10.50 8.15
CA ALA A 168 10.25 -9.36 7.27
C ALA A 168 11.24 -9.35 6.11
N PHE A 169 10.73 -9.47 4.89
CA PHE A 169 11.51 -9.42 3.65
C PHE A 169 11.05 -8.23 2.81
N ILE A 170 11.96 -7.29 2.56
CA ILE A 170 11.65 -6.10 1.77
C ILE A 170 12.62 -6.04 0.58
N GLU A 171 12.07 -6.16 -0.62
CA GLU A 171 12.86 -6.03 -1.84
C GLU A 171 12.92 -4.56 -2.25
N VAL A 172 14.15 -4.08 -2.46
CA VAL A 172 14.46 -2.75 -2.96
C VAL A 172 15.49 -2.83 -4.09
N THR A 173 15.66 -1.75 -4.84
CA THR A 173 16.61 -1.76 -5.98
C THR A 173 18.05 -2.00 -5.53
N GLY A 174 18.49 -1.36 -4.45
CA GLY A 174 19.85 -1.47 -3.93
C GLY A 174 19.94 -1.01 -2.47
N PRO A 175 21.12 -1.10 -1.85
CA PRO A 175 21.31 -0.77 -0.43
C PRO A 175 21.01 0.70 -0.11
N GLU A 176 21.11 1.60 -1.08
CA GLU A 176 20.79 3.02 -0.93
C GLU A 176 19.28 3.28 -0.74
N GLU A 177 18.44 2.26 -0.98
CA GLU A 177 16.98 2.34 -0.80
C GLU A 177 16.51 1.79 0.55
N GLU A 178 17.39 1.27 1.38
CA GLU A 178 17.05 0.85 2.72
C GLU A 178 16.60 2.03 3.57
N GLN A 179 15.60 1.81 4.42
CA GLN A 179 15.06 2.82 5.32
C GLN A 179 15.17 2.35 6.77
N GLN A 180 15.30 3.31 7.67
CA GLN A 180 15.18 3.01 9.09
C GLN A 180 13.72 2.84 9.48
N ILE A 181 13.40 1.71 10.10
CA ILE A 181 12.08 1.39 10.62
C ILE A 181 12.21 1.29 12.16
N ALA A 182 11.30 1.92 12.89
CA ALA A 182 11.32 1.92 14.35
C ALA A 182 10.79 0.59 14.91
N THR A 183 11.59 -0.46 14.79
CA THR A 183 11.25 -1.82 15.22
C THR A 183 12.47 -2.51 15.81
N ASP A 184 12.25 -3.44 16.76
CA ASP A 184 13.28 -4.35 17.26
C ASP A 184 13.39 -5.63 16.39
N ALA A 185 12.49 -5.80 15.43
CA ALA A 185 12.49 -6.93 14.51
C ALA A 185 13.61 -6.84 13.49
N GLU A 186 14.19 -7.98 13.13
CA GLU A 186 15.13 -8.06 12.03
C GLU A 186 14.39 -7.91 10.69
N VAL A 187 14.83 -6.94 9.88
CA VAL A 187 14.36 -6.72 8.51
C VAL A 187 15.43 -7.20 7.54
N VAL A 188 15.06 -8.17 6.73
CA VAL A 188 15.93 -8.68 5.65
C VAL A 188 15.69 -7.85 4.40
N TRP A 189 16.63 -6.97 4.09
CA TRP A 189 16.65 -6.19 2.87
C TRP A 189 17.18 -7.03 1.72
N LEU A 190 16.40 -7.15 0.66
CA LEU A 190 16.74 -7.91 -0.54
C LEU A 190 17.04 -6.93 -1.67
N HIS A 191 18.30 -6.84 -2.05
CA HIS A 191 18.74 -5.95 -3.12
C HIS A 191 18.54 -6.62 -4.47
N ARG A 192 17.58 -6.12 -5.23
CA ARG A 192 17.21 -6.68 -6.54
C ARG A 192 18.32 -6.53 -7.57
N GLY A 193 18.99 -5.37 -7.63
CA GLY A 193 19.94 -5.06 -8.70
C GLY A 193 19.29 -5.20 -10.08
N ASP A 194 19.90 -5.99 -10.95
CA ASP A 194 19.41 -6.26 -12.31
C ASP A 194 18.44 -7.46 -12.41
N ARG A 195 18.11 -8.11 -11.30
CA ARG A 195 17.17 -9.24 -11.28
C ARG A 195 15.75 -8.79 -11.54
N PRO A 196 14.87 -9.66 -12.08
CA PRO A 196 13.44 -9.41 -12.15
C PRO A 196 12.83 -9.08 -10.78
N VAL A 197 11.87 -8.16 -10.78
CA VAL A 197 11.14 -7.77 -9.56
C VAL A 197 10.49 -8.99 -8.92
N GLY A 198 10.69 -9.15 -7.60
CA GLY A 198 10.10 -10.20 -6.78
C GLY A 198 10.85 -11.55 -6.83
N GLU A 199 11.86 -11.70 -7.67
CA GLU A 199 12.63 -12.95 -7.71
C GLU A 199 13.38 -13.20 -6.41
N ALA A 200 14.01 -12.16 -5.84
CA ALA A 200 14.69 -12.27 -4.56
C ALA A 200 13.72 -12.54 -3.40
N LEU A 201 12.51 -11.96 -3.44
CA LEU A 201 11.45 -12.25 -2.46
C LEU A 201 10.99 -13.71 -2.53
N LEU A 202 10.78 -14.24 -3.74
CA LEU A 202 10.41 -15.64 -3.93
C LEU A 202 11.47 -16.59 -3.38
N ASP A 203 12.73 -16.33 -3.67
CA ASP A 203 13.84 -17.14 -3.18
C ASP A 203 13.91 -17.10 -1.65
N ALA A 204 13.80 -15.92 -1.03
CA ALA A 204 13.87 -15.74 0.41
C ALA A 204 12.72 -16.45 1.14
N VAL A 205 11.48 -16.29 0.65
CA VAL A 205 10.32 -16.94 1.27
C VAL A 205 10.35 -18.45 1.08
N ARG A 206 10.82 -18.97 -0.05
CA ARG A 206 10.97 -20.41 -0.28
C ARG A 206 12.08 -21.03 0.57
N ALA A 207 13.14 -20.27 0.87
CA ALA A 207 14.22 -20.72 1.72
C ALA A 207 13.88 -20.64 3.22
N LEU A 208 12.82 -19.94 3.59
CA LEU A 208 12.40 -19.81 4.98
C LEU A 208 11.93 -21.17 5.54
N GLU A 209 12.55 -21.60 6.63
CA GLU A 209 12.02 -22.66 7.45
C GLU A 209 10.83 -22.11 8.25
N PHE A 210 9.62 -22.47 7.83
CA PHE A 210 8.40 -21.96 8.45
C PHE A 210 8.31 -22.40 9.91
N PRO A 211 8.27 -21.46 10.87
CA PRO A 211 8.08 -21.80 12.28
C PRO A 211 6.80 -22.59 12.51
N ALA A 212 6.76 -23.37 13.57
CA ALA A 212 5.53 -24.01 14.00
C ALA A 212 4.53 -22.98 14.52
N GLY A 213 3.24 -23.30 14.42
CA GLY A 213 2.16 -22.43 14.89
C GLY A 213 1.46 -21.67 13.77
N ARG A 214 0.53 -20.80 14.18
CA ARG A 214 -0.28 -20.00 13.26
C ARG A 214 0.50 -18.80 12.73
N CYS A 215 0.73 -18.79 11.42
CA CYS A 215 1.29 -17.63 10.73
C CYS A 215 0.18 -16.67 10.30
N GLN A 216 0.40 -15.38 10.48
CA GLN A 216 -0.34 -14.34 9.76
C GLN A 216 0.59 -13.67 8.76
N ALA A 217 0.19 -13.61 7.49
CA ALA A 217 1.04 -13.05 6.44
C ALA A 217 0.45 -11.82 5.76
N PHE A 218 1.32 -10.85 5.48
CA PHE A 218 1.08 -9.67 4.66
C PHE A 218 2.03 -9.67 3.48
N VAL A 219 1.51 -9.86 2.25
CA VAL A 219 2.33 -9.98 1.03
C VAL A 219 1.76 -9.08 -0.05
N HIS A 220 2.44 -7.98 -0.33
CA HIS A 220 1.96 -6.97 -1.27
C HIS A 220 3.10 -6.44 -2.15
N GLY A 221 2.74 -5.88 -3.33
CA GLY A 221 3.69 -5.33 -4.28
C GLY A 221 3.33 -5.64 -5.72
N GLU A 222 4.32 -5.96 -6.57
CA GLU A 222 4.08 -6.31 -7.98
C GLU A 222 3.27 -7.60 -8.11
N ALA A 223 2.27 -7.59 -8.97
CA ALA A 223 1.25 -8.64 -9.08
C ALA A 223 1.81 -10.03 -9.46
N GLY A 224 2.89 -10.09 -10.22
CA GLY A 224 3.49 -11.35 -10.67
C GLY A 224 4.09 -12.14 -9.51
N PHE A 225 4.97 -11.54 -8.73
CA PHE A 225 5.55 -12.23 -7.57
C PHE A 225 4.51 -12.48 -6.47
N VAL A 226 3.55 -11.57 -6.29
CA VAL A 226 2.44 -11.74 -5.34
C VAL A 226 1.63 -12.99 -5.69
N LYS A 227 1.36 -13.25 -6.97
CA LYS A 227 0.70 -14.49 -7.44
C LYS A 227 1.51 -15.73 -7.04
N GLU A 228 2.82 -15.72 -7.26
CA GLU A 228 3.69 -16.85 -6.95
C GLU A 228 3.80 -17.08 -5.43
N LEU A 229 3.99 -16.02 -4.64
CA LEU A 229 3.99 -16.12 -3.17
C LEU A 229 2.64 -16.60 -2.62
N ARG A 230 1.52 -16.17 -3.24
CA ARG A 230 0.21 -16.71 -2.87
C ARG A 230 0.14 -18.22 -3.09
N ARG A 231 0.72 -18.74 -4.20
CA ARG A 231 0.79 -20.18 -4.45
C ARG A 231 1.61 -20.88 -3.38
N VAL A 232 2.78 -20.36 -3.05
CA VAL A 232 3.64 -20.91 -1.98
C VAL A 232 2.86 -20.98 -0.66
N LEU A 233 2.25 -19.90 -0.24
CA LEU A 233 1.57 -19.83 1.06
C LEU A 233 0.27 -20.64 1.08
N ARG A 234 -0.58 -20.53 0.05
CA ARG A 234 -1.90 -21.18 0.02
C ARG A 234 -1.85 -22.65 -0.36
N VAL A 235 -1.00 -23.01 -1.34
CA VAL A 235 -0.99 -24.37 -1.89
C VAL A 235 0.10 -25.21 -1.24
N GLU A 236 1.33 -24.70 -1.15
CA GLU A 236 2.46 -25.47 -0.64
C GLU A 236 2.43 -25.56 0.91
N HIS A 237 2.15 -24.43 1.60
CA HIS A 237 2.06 -24.37 3.06
C HIS A 237 0.64 -24.44 3.63
N GLN A 238 -0.40 -24.52 2.77
CA GLN A 238 -1.81 -24.68 3.15
C GLN A 238 -2.31 -23.63 4.15
N MET A 239 -1.77 -22.41 4.09
CA MET A 239 -2.19 -21.33 5.00
C MET A 239 -3.67 -20.98 4.81
N PRO A 240 -4.43 -20.81 5.90
CA PRO A 240 -5.82 -20.36 5.83
C PRO A 240 -5.96 -19.01 5.14
N ARG A 241 -7.07 -18.78 4.40
CA ARG A 241 -7.30 -17.54 3.67
C ARG A 241 -7.43 -16.31 4.59
N GLU A 242 -8.02 -16.54 5.75
CA GLU A 242 -8.21 -15.52 6.79
C GLU A 242 -6.91 -15.02 7.41
N ASP A 243 -5.84 -15.79 7.32
CA ASP A 243 -4.53 -15.43 7.83
C ASP A 243 -3.64 -14.72 6.79
N LEU A 244 -4.19 -14.48 5.59
CA LEU A 244 -3.46 -13.87 4.48
C LEU A 244 -4.04 -12.52 4.06
N SER A 245 -3.26 -11.45 4.21
CA SER A 245 -3.45 -10.21 3.46
C SER A 245 -2.53 -10.23 2.26
N ILE A 246 -3.08 -10.44 1.07
CA ILE A 246 -2.27 -10.60 -0.14
C ILE A 246 -2.91 -9.91 -1.35
N SER A 247 -2.19 -8.98 -1.99
CA SER A 247 -2.71 -8.24 -3.14
C SER A 247 -1.61 -7.58 -3.97
N GLY A 248 -1.71 -7.70 -5.30
CA GLY A 248 -0.89 -6.90 -6.21
C GLY A 248 -1.25 -5.41 -6.12
N TYR A 249 -0.30 -4.56 -5.80
CA TYR A 249 -0.47 -3.11 -5.79
C TYR A 249 -0.29 -2.53 -7.20
N TRP A 250 0.66 -3.03 -7.93
CA TRP A 250 0.96 -2.64 -9.29
C TRP A 250 1.28 -3.86 -10.16
N ARG A 251 1.40 -3.68 -11.46
CA ARG A 251 1.74 -4.75 -12.41
C ARG A 251 2.71 -4.24 -13.45
N LEU A 252 3.79 -4.97 -13.63
CA LEU A 252 4.81 -4.68 -14.63
C LEU A 252 4.20 -4.60 -16.04
N GLY A 253 4.55 -3.57 -16.80
CA GLY A 253 4.01 -3.32 -18.14
C GLY A 253 2.61 -2.69 -18.18
N HIS A 254 2.00 -2.39 -17.02
CA HIS A 254 0.71 -1.71 -16.92
C HIS A 254 0.83 -0.36 -16.22
N ASN A 255 0.08 0.64 -16.68
CA ASN A 255 -0.16 1.82 -15.87
C ASN A 255 -1.23 1.51 -14.80
N GLU A 256 -1.38 2.38 -13.80
CA GLU A 256 -2.30 2.14 -12.68
C GLU A 256 -3.76 1.99 -13.15
N ASP A 257 -4.23 2.80 -14.10
CA ASP A 257 -5.61 2.73 -14.58
C ASP A 257 -5.90 1.39 -15.28
N GLY A 258 -4.97 0.94 -16.13
CA GLY A 258 -5.06 -0.36 -16.80
C GLY A 258 -4.97 -1.53 -15.83
N TRP A 259 -4.10 -1.43 -14.82
CA TRP A 259 -4.02 -2.43 -13.77
C TRP A 259 -5.31 -2.50 -12.95
N GLN A 260 -5.80 -1.37 -12.44
CA GLN A 260 -7.03 -1.34 -11.65
C GLN A 260 -8.26 -1.84 -12.42
N ALA A 261 -8.33 -1.58 -13.73
CA ALA A 261 -9.40 -2.09 -14.57
C ALA A 261 -9.35 -3.61 -14.75
N SER A 262 -8.16 -4.20 -14.89
CA SER A 262 -7.97 -5.64 -15.12
C SER A 262 -7.83 -6.46 -13.84
N LYS A 263 -7.53 -5.84 -12.70
CA LYS A 263 -7.25 -6.51 -11.43
C LYS A 263 -8.35 -7.46 -10.93
N PRO A 264 -9.67 -7.13 -11.03
CA PRO A 264 -10.71 -8.06 -10.59
C PRO A 264 -10.71 -9.39 -11.37
N GLU A 265 -10.56 -9.31 -12.70
CA GLU A 265 -10.50 -10.48 -13.57
C GLU A 265 -9.22 -11.30 -13.30
N TRP A 266 -8.09 -10.62 -13.19
CA TRP A 266 -6.80 -11.24 -12.87
C TRP A 266 -6.85 -11.97 -11.53
N ASN A 267 -7.42 -11.36 -10.49
CA ASN A 267 -7.59 -11.99 -9.17
C ASN A 267 -8.47 -13.23 -9.26
N ALA A 268 -9.61 -13.16 -9.97
CA ALA A 268 -10.50 -14.30 -10.15
C ALA A 268 -9.81 -15.46 -10.89
N GLN A 269 -9.01 -15.16 -11.90
CA GLN A 269 -8.23 -16.16 -12.63
C GLN A 269 -7.18 -16.81 -11.73
N VAL A 270 -6.40 -16.03 -10.96
CA VAL A 270 -5.39 -16.56 -10.03
C VAL A 270 -6.04 -17.43 -8.95
N GLU A 271 -7.19 -17.02 -8.43
CA GLU A 271 -7.94 -17.77 -7.43
C GLU A 271 -8.40 -19.12 -8.00
N ALA A 272 -8.98 -19.13 -9.19
CA ALA A 272 -9.42 -20.36 -9.87
C ALA A 272 -8.26 -21.33 -10.17
N GLU A 273 -7.13 -20.82 -10.66
CA GLU A 273 -5.92 -21.61 -10.94
C GLU A 273 -5.37 -22.29 -9.68
N GLN A 274 -5.42 -21.62 -8.53
CA GLN A 274 -4.81 -22.09 -7.29
C GLN A 274 -5.76 -22.92 -6.42
N GLU A 275 -7.06 -22.69 -6.48
CA GLU A 275 -8.05 -23.53 -5.81
C GLU A 275 -8.24 -24.88 -6.49
N THR A 276 -7.97 -24.97 -7.80
CA THR A 276 -8.01 -26.26 -8.54
C THR A 276 -6.76 -27.10 -8.25
N ALA A 277 -5.71 -26.51 -7.72
CA ALA A 277 -4.42 -27.17 -7.42
C ALA A 277 -4.27 -27.57 -5.94
N ALA A 278 -5.18 -27.17 -5.08
CA ALA A 278 -5.24 -27.49 -3.64
C ALA A 278 -6.25 -28.60 -3.38
#